data_1ec662d4bc5798af6938e2fba843b621
#
_entry.id   1ec662d4bc5798af6938e2fba843b621
#
_cell.length_a   1.000
_cell.length_b   1.000
_cell.length_c   1.000
_cell.angle_alpha   90.00
_cell.angle_beta   90.00
_cell.angle_gamma   90.00
#
_symmetry.space_group_name_H-M   'P 1'
#
loop_
_entity.id
_entity.type
_entity.pdbx_description
1 polymer ?
#
loop_
_entity_poly.entity_id
_entity_poly.type
_entity_poly.pdbx_seq_one_letter_code
_entity_poly.pdbx_strand_id
1 'polypeptide(L)'
;EEKLLPPKARWFLCTAESMPLEREVAFVGLDEAQLGADPERGHVFTDRLLRARGREETMILGSDSLKPMLKALVPEAEVIGRPRFSTLSYAGAKKLSRLPRRSAIVAFSAEEVYAVAEALRRLRGGAAVVMGALSPRTRNAQVAMFQAGEVDYLVATDAVGMGLNLDVDHVAFASDRKFDGYQFRRLTPAEFAQ
;
A
#
# COMPACT_ATOMS: atom_id res chain seq x y z
N GLU A 1 15.20 -8.71 -6.51
CA GLU A 1 14.76 -7.35 -6.92
C GLU A 1 15.06 -7.14 -8.39
N GLU A 2 14.07 -6.68 -9.12
CA GLU A 2 14.24 -6.38 -10.53
C GLU A 2 14.82 -4.97 -10.65
N LYS A 3 16.02 -4.82 -11.22
CA LYS A 3 16.70 -3.55 -11.40
C LYS A 3 16.96 -3.29 -12.87
N LEU A 4 16.27 -2.30 -13.43
CA LEU A 4 16.47 -1.84 -14.79
C LEU A 4 17.09 -0.44 -14.78
N LEU A 5 18.35 -0.31 -15.18
CA LEU A 5 19.07 0.97 -15.23
C LEU A 5 19.60 1.24 -16.66
N PRO A 6 18.82 1.91 -17.50
CA PRO A 6 19.31 2.34 -18.81
C PRO A 6 20.54 3.28 -18.67
N PRO A 7 21.53 3.20 -19.55
CA PRO A 7 22.78 3.98 -19.43
C PRO A 7 22.60 5.50 -19.40
N LYS A 8 21.47 5.99 -19.93
CA LYS A 8 21.13 7.42 -20.01
C LYS A 8 19.83 7.74 -19.28
N ALA A 9 19.51 6.97 -18.21
CA ALA A 9 18.31 7.22 -17.44
C ALA A 9 18.30 8.63 -16.82
N ARG A 10 17.24 9.38 -17.08
CA ARG A 10 16.99 10.73 -16.53
C ARG A 10 15.97 10.67 -15.40
N TRP A 11 15.17 9.62 -15.33
CA TRP A 11 14.11 9.37 -14.36
C TRP A 11 14.41 8.09 -13.60
N PHE A 12 14.27 8.14 -12.29
CA PHE A 12 14.51 7.01 -11.40
C PHE A 12 13.25 6.76 -10.58
N LEU A 13 12.59 5.62 -10.83
CA LEU A 13 11.50 5.10 -10.02
C LEU A 13 12.07 3.95 -9.19
N CYS A 14 12.05 4.08 -7.89
CA CYS A 14 12.69 3.14 -6.98
C CYS A 14 11.93 3.06 -5.66
N THR A 15 12.17 2.01 -4.89
CA THR A 15 11.72 1.95 -3.49
C THR A 15 12.61 2.87 -2.62
N ALA A 16 12.13 3.22 -1.43
CA ALA A 16 12.91 4.04 -0.49
C ALA A 16 14.27 3.38 -0.17
N GLU A 17 14.32 2.05 -0.07
CA GLU A 17 15.55 1.29 0.21
C GLU A 17 16.59 1.45 -0.90
N SER A 18 16.15 1.45 -2.15
CA SER A 18 17.04 1.51 -3.32
C SER A 18 17.28 2.94 -3.85
N MET A 19 16.70 3.95 -3.21
CA MET A 19 16.86 5.35 -3.60
C MET A 19 18.32 5.79 -3.49
N PRO A 20 18.97 6.22 -4.59
CA PRO A 20 20.35 6.68 -4.58
C PRO A 20 20.44 8.09 -4.02
N LEU A 21 21.03 8.26 -2.83
CA LEU A 21 21.22 9.56 -2.19
C LEU A 21 22.39 10.37 -2.78
N GLU A 22 23.31 9.72 -3.47
CA GLU A 22 24.53 10.32 -4.00
C GLU A 22 24.35 10.99 -5.37
N ARG A 23 23.17 10.80 -5.98
CA ARG A 23 22.87 11.39 -7.28
C ARG A 23 22.22 12.75 -7.13
N GLU A 24 22.84 13.75 -7.71
CA GLU A 24 22.22 15.06 -7.85
C GLU A 24 21.15 15.04 -8.94
N VAL A 25 19.91 15.28 -8.54
CA VAL A 25 18.76 15.38 -9.44
C VAL A 25 18.03 16.69 -9.20
N ALA A 26 17.33 17.20 -10.20
CA ALA A 26 16.55 18.43 -10.06
C ALA A 26 15.37 18.25 -9.10
N PHE A 27 14.68 17.13 -9.19
CA PHE A 27 13.49 16.81 -8.41
C PHE A 27 13.68 15.51 -7.62
N VAL A 28 13.22 15.50 -6.37
CA VAL A 28 13.08 14.30 -5.54
C VAL A 28 11.65 14.20 -5.02
N GLY A 29 11.00 13.06 -5.23
CA GLY A 29 9.71 12.71 -4.62
C GLY A 29 9.86 11.56 -3.64
N LEU A 30 9.45 11.75 -2.39
CA LEU A 30 9.34 10.69 -1.38
C LEU A 30 7.86 10.45 -1.10
N ASP A 31 7.34 9.31 -1.55
CA ASP A 31 5.97 8.89 -1.33
C ASP A 31 5.85 8.03 -0.07
N GLU A 32 4.64 7.97 0.51
CA GLU A 32 4.31 7.21 1.72
C GLU A 32 5.23 7.56 2.92
N ALA A 33 5.62 8.82 3.08
CA ALA A 33 6.58 9.24 4.10
C ALA A 33 6.12 8.97 5.54
N GLN A 34 4.81 8.75 5.79
CA GLN A 34 4.29 8.31 7.09
C GLN A 34 4.81 6.92 7.49
N LEU A 35 5.34 6.12 6.56
CA LEU A 35 6.04 4.87 6.86
C LEU A 35 7.33 5.09 7.68
N GLY A 36 7.76 6.33 7.88
CA GLY A 36 8.76 6.68 8.89
C GLY A 36 8.38 6.23 10.31
N ALA A 37 7.10 6.01 10.59
CA ALA A 37 6.62 5.47 11.86
C ALA A 37 6.56 3.93 11.89
N ASP A 38 6.87 3.24 10.80
CA ASP A 38 6.87 1.78 10.74
C ASP A 38 8.02 1.20 11.58
N PRO A 39 7.77 0.20 12.46
CA PRO A 39 8.78 -0.36 13.35
C PRO A 39 9.97 -1.00 12.63
N GLU A 40 9.76 -1.57 11.46
CA GLU A 40 10.79 -2.29 10.69
C GLU A 40 11.48 -1.40 9.66
N ARG A 41 10.69 -0.68 8.85
CA ARG A 41 11.16 0.09 7.70
C ARG A 41 11.31 1.58 7.98
N GLY A 42 10.80 2.07 9.11
CA GLY A 42 10.72 3.49 9.41
C GLY A 42 12.05 4.21 9.38
N HIS A 43 13.13 3.54 9.78
CA HIS A 43 14.47 4.09 9.74
C HIS A 43 14.92 4.46 8.31
N VAL A 44 14.52 3.69 7.29
CA VAL A 44 14.82 3.98 5.88
C VAL A 44 14.08 5.24 5.43
N PHE A 45 12.77 5.31 5.68
CA PHE A 45 11.96 6.47 5.29
C PHE A 45 12.42 7.75 6.01
N THR A 46 12.74 7.64 7.29
CA THR A 46 13.29 8.78 8.07
C THR A 46 14.62 9.26 7.50
N ASP A 47 15.53 8.34 7.14
CA ASP A 47 16.80 8.71 6.52
C ASP A 47 16.57 9.44 5.17
N ARG A 48 15.66 8.96 4.32
CA ARG A 48 15.33 9.60 3.04
C ARG A 48 14.67 10.96 3.26
N LEU A 49 13.75 11.07 4.20
CA LEU A 49 13.10 12.32 4.57
C LEU A 49 14.11 13.39 5.02
N LEU A 50 15.15 13.01 5.75
CA LEU A 50 16.17 13.93 6.23
C LEU A 50 17.24 14.26 5.18
N ARG A 51 17.57 13.35 4.30
CA ARG A 51 18.77 13.46 3.43
C ARG A 51 18.48 13.62 1.94
N ALA A 52 17.37 13.06 1.45
CA ALA A 52 17.05 13.15 0.03
C ALA A 52 16.55 14.55 -0.33
N ARG A 53 17.26 15.22 -1.24
CA ARG A 53 16.91 16.58 -1.71
C ARG A 53 17.10 16.68 -3.22
N GLY A 54 16.13 17.31 -3.87
CA GLY A 54 16.28 17.82 -5.24
C GLY A 54 16.97 19.17 -5.22
N ARG A 55 17.71 19.50 -6.27
CA ARG A 55 18.33 20.81 -6.41
C ARG A 55 17.30 21.94 -6.58
N GLU A 56 16.17 21.63 -7.21
CA GLU A 56 15.12 22.58 -7.54
C GLU A 56 13.90 22.38 -6.65
N GLU A 57 13.49 21.11 -6.47
CA GLU A 57 12.28 20.78 -5.70
C GLU A 57 12.42 19.44 -4.97
N THR A 58 11.90 19.39 -3.76
CA THR A 58 11.70 18.16 -3.00
C THR A 58 10.25 18.07 -2.58
N MET A 59 9.56 17.02 -3.03
CA MET A 59 8.16 16.75 -2.69
C MET A 59 8.07 15.58 -1.73
N ILE A 60 7.40 15.78 -0.60
CA ILE A 60 7.13 14.74 0.40
C ILE A 60 5.63 14.51 0.42
N LEU A 61 5.22 13.28 0.09
CA LEU A 61 3.82 12.88 0.11
C LEU A 61 3.56 11.95 1.29
N GLY A 62 2.41 12.12 1.92
CA GLY A 62 2.04 11.31 3.07
C GLY A 62 0.71 11.71 3.67
N SER A 63 0.28 10.95 4.67
CA SER A 63 -0.95 11.25 5.40
C SER A 63 -0.80 12.47 6.31
N ASP A 64 -1.93 13.05 6.72
CA ASP A 64 -1.98 14.19 7.64
C ASP A 64 -1.31 13.92 8.99
N SER A 65 -1.18 12.68 9.40
CA SER A 65 -0.45 12.27 10.61
C SER A 65 1.03 12.65 10.58
N LEU A 66 1.60 12.83 9.39
CA LEU A 66 3.00 13.25 9.18
C LEU A 66 3.24 14.73 9.51
N LYS A 67 2.23 15.59 9.44
CA LYS A 67 2.37 17.05 9.56
C LYS A 67 3.15 17.54 10.79
N PRO A 68 2.89 17.04 12.03
CA PRO A 68 3.63 17.51 13.20
C PRO A 68 5.12 17.17 13.11
N MET A 69 5.45 15.97 12.65
CA MET A 69 6.84 15.53 12.50
C MET A 69 7.54 16.30 11.39
N LEU A 70 6.88 16.50 10.27
CA LEU A 70 7.44 17.25 9.14
C LEU A 70 7.76 18.70 9.52
N LYS A 71 6.86 19.36 10.24
CA LYS A 71 7.10 20.72 10.75
C LYS A 71 8.30 20.83 11.71
N ALA A 72 8.57 19.75 12.47
CA ALA A 72 9.72 19.73 13.37
C ALA A 72 11.03 19.44 12.66
N LEU A 73 11.02 18.57 11.63
CA LEU A 73 12.23 18.12 10.92
C LEU A 73 12.58 18.96 9.70
N VAL A 74 11.58 19.54 9.03
CA VAL A 74 11.73 20.33 7.80
C VAL A 74 10.81 21.54 7.92
N PRO A 75 11.12 22.51 8.82
CA PRO A 75 10.25 23.64 9.13
C PRO A 75 10.01 24.58 7.94
N GLU A 76 10.91 24.57 6.96
CA GLU A 76 10.82 25.35 5.72
C GLU A 76 9.84 24.74 4.70
N ALA A 77 9.35 23.51 4.91
CA ALA A 77 8.44 22.85 3.96
C ALA A 77 7.06 23.52 3.95
N GLU A 78 6.59 23.85 2.76
CA GLU A 78 5.20 24.25 2.56
C GLU A 78 4.29 23.02 2.63
N VAL A 79 3.25 23.06 3.46
CA VAL A 79 2.31 21.95 3.61
C VAL A 79 1.02 22.24 2.87
N ILE A 80 0.81 21.52 1.76
CA ILE A 80 -0.39 21.59 0.93
C ILE A 80 -1.27 20.39 1.23
N GLY A 81 -2.44 20.63 1.85
CA GLY A 81 -3.43 19.58 2.12
C GLY A 81 -4.36 19.36 0.93
N ARG A 82 -4.62 18.09 0.62
CA ARG A 82 -5.63 17.70 -0.36
C ARG A 82 -6.66 16.79 0.31
N PRO A 83 -7.97 17.08 0.21
CA PRO A 83 -8.99 16.19 0.75
C PRO A 83 -9.00 14.88 -0.04
N ARG A 84 -9.42 13.80 0.61
CA ARG A 84 -9.64 12.52 -0.05
C ARG A 84 -10.75 12.64 -1.08
N PHE A 85 -10.55 12.11 -2.27
CA PHE A 85 -11.57 12.15 -3.34
C PHE A 85 -12.74 11.19 -3.09
N SER A 86 -12.50 10.11 -2.34
CA SER A 86 -13.54 9.12 -2.01
C SER A 86 -14.06 9.31 -0.59
N THR A 87 -15.36 9.07 -0.40
CA THR A 87 -15.97 9.01 0.92
C THR A 87 -15.90 7.59 1.45
N LEU A 88 -15.27 7.40 2.61
CA LEU A 88 -15.27 6.11 3.30
C LEU A 88 -16.44 6.06 4.28
N SER A 89 -17.21 4.97 4.24
CA SER A 89 -18.28 4.69 5.18
C SER A 89 -18.16 3.28 5.73
N TYR A 90 -18.42 3.12 7.02
CA TYR A 90 -18.44 1.81 7.65
C TYR A 90 -19.75 1.09 7.34
N ALA A 91 -19.66 -0.05 6.65
CA ALA A 91 -20.81 -0.83 6.21
C ALA A 91 -21.18 -2.00 7.15
N GLY A 92 -20.51 -2.09 8.31
CA GLY A 92 -20.71 -3.19 9.28
C GLY A 92 -20.13 -4.53 8.84
N ALA A 93 -20.27 -5.53 9.71
CA ALA A 93 -19.82 -6.89 9.43
C ALA A 93 -20.80 -7.62 8.50
N LYS A 94 -20.25 -8.36 7.53
CA LYS A 94 -21.02 -9.16 6.57
C LYS A 94 -20.43 -10.56 6.44
N LYS A 95 -21.27 -11.55 6.20
CA LYS A 95 -20.82 -12.89 5.83
C LYS A 95 -20.16 -12.86 4.46
N LEU A 96 -19.13 -13.66 4.24
CA LEU A 96 -18.42 -13.77 2.95
C LEU A 96 -19.38 -13.99 1.77
N SER A 97 -20.39 -14.84 1.95
CA SER A 97 -21.41 -15.12 0.94
C SER A 97 -22.32 -13.92 0.59
N ARG A 98 -22.30 -12.85 1.37
CA ARG A 98 -23.11 -11.62 1.20
C ARG A 98 -22.29 -10.39 0.87
N LEU A 99 -20.99 -10.55 0.63
CA LEU A 99 -20.16 -9.42 0.19
C LEU A 99 -20.64 -8.94 -1.19
N PRO A 100 -20.71 -7.62 -1.40
CA PRO A 100 -21.01 -7.07 -2.70
C PRO A 100 -19.93 -7.45 -3.73
N ARG A 101 -20.26 -7.33 -5.01
CA ARG A 101 -19.27 -7.38 -6.09
C ARG A 101 -18.27 -6.22 -5.96
N ARG A 102 -17.15 -6.29 -6.66
CA ARG A 102 -16.08 -5.28 -6.62
C ARG A 102 -15.52 -5.09 -5.20
N SER A 103 -15.42 -6.20 -4.45
CA SER A 103 -14.85 -6.20 -3.11
C SER A 103 -13.41 -6.71 -3.10
N ALA A 104 -12.54 -5.98 -2.39
CA ALA A 104 -11.23 -6.48 -1.95
C ALA A 104 -11.34 -7.02 -0.52
N ILE A 105 -10.87 -8.23 -0.29
CA ILE A 105 -10.84 -8.87 1.02
C ILE A 105 -9.39 -8.94 1.49
N VAL A 106 -9.10 -8.28 2.62
CA VAL A 106 -7.77 -8.24 3.23
C VAL A 106 -7.67 -9.32 4.30
N ALA A 107 -6.67 -10.17 4.18
CA ALA A 107 -6.30 -11.21 5.14
C ALA A 107 -4.84 -11.03 5.56
N PHE A 108 -4.42 -11.63 6.68
CA PHE A 108 -3.13 -11.33 7.28
C PHE A 108 -2.14 -12.51 7.27
N SER A 109 -2.47 -13.57 6.55
CA SER A 109 -1.55 -14.67 6.26
C SER A 109 -1.83 -15.24 4.86
N ALA A 110 -0.83 -15.88 4.27
CA ALA A 110 -1.00 -16.55 2.98
C ALA A 110 -2.04 -17.68 3.08
N GLU A 111 -2.07 -18.41 4.18
CA GLU A 111 -3.02 -19.47 4.44
C GLU A 111 -4.47 -18.93 4.44
N GLU A 112 -4.70 -17.83 5.16
CA GLU A 112 -6.02 -17.18 5.22
C GLU A 112 -6.44 -16.63 3.85
N VAL A 113 -5.52 -16.03 3.08
CA VAL A 113 -5.80 -15.58 1.71
C VAL A 113 -6.28 -16.74 0.84
N TYR A 114 -5.58 -17.87 0.85
CA TYR A 114 -6.00 -19.02 0.06
C TYR A 114 -7.31 -19.65 0.56
N ALA A 115 -7.53 -19.71 1.88
CA ALA A 115 -8.78 -20.22 2.44
C ALA A 115 -9.98 -19.36 2.02
N VAL A 116 -9.85 -18.04 2.08
CA VAL A 116 -10.90 -17.10 1.64
C VAL A 116 -11.12 -17.20 0.12
N ALA A 117 -10.04 -17.25 -0.68
CA ALA A 117 -10.14 -17.38 -2.14
C ALA A 117 -10.84 -18.68 -2.54
N GLU A 118 -10.53 -19.81 -1.88
CA GLU A 118 -11.18 -21.09 -2.13
C GLU A 118 -12.66 -21.08 -1.72
N ALA A 119 -12.99 -20.44 -0.60
CA ALA A 119 -14.37 -20.25 -0.20
C ALA A 119 -15.17 -19.43 -1.23
N LEU A 120 -14.57 -18.36 -1.76
CA LEU A 120 -15.17 -17.55 -2.82
C LEU A 120 -15.30 -18.32 -4.13
N ARG A 121 -14.34 -19.17 -4.47
CA ARG A 121 -14.43 -20.03 -5.64
C ARG A 121 -15.67 -20.94 -5.57
N ARG A 122 -15.95 -21.49 -4.42
CA ARG A 122 -17.12 -22.36 -4.21
C ARG A 122 -18.45 -21.58 -4.19
N LEU A 123 -18.45 -20.39 -3.62
CA LEU A 123 -19.66 -19.61 -3.37
C LEU A 123 -20.02 -18.63 -4.49
N ARG A 124 -19.01 -18.11 -5.21
CA ARG A 124 -19.15 -16.92 -6.07
C ARG A 124 -18.38 -17.00 -7.39
N GLY A 125 -17.84 -18.16 -7.74
CA GLY A 125 -17.17 -18.38 -9.03
C GLY A 125 -15.67 -18.10 -9.04
N GLY A 126 -15.13 -17.40 -8.05
CA GLY A 126 -13.68 -17.18 -7.94
C GLY A 126 -13.29 -15.81 -7.41
N ALA A 127 -11.99 -15.65 -7.22
CA ALA A 127 -11.36 -14.40 -6.82
C ALA A 127 -9.94 -14.29 -7.38
N ALA A 128 -9.50 -13.09 -7.68
CA ALA A 128 -8.09 -12.79 -7.90
C ALA A 128 -7.33 -12.86 -6.56
N VAL A 129 -6.06 -13.28 -6.59
CA VAL A 129 -5.21 -13.38 -5.40
C VAL A 129 -3.98 -12.51 -5.55
N VAL A 130 -3.75 -11.64 -4.55
CA VAL A 130 -2.60 -10.73 -4.54
C VAL A 130 -1.88 -10.84 -3.20
N MET A 131 -0.60 -11.18 -3.25
CA MET A 131 0.28 -11.29 -2.06
C MET A 131 1.67 -10.78 -2.39
N GLY A 132 2.39 -10.30 -1.37
CA GLY A 132 3.78 -9.84 -1.51
C GLY A 132 4.73 -10.92 -2.03
N ALA A 133 4.49 -12.18 -1.71
CA ALA A 133 5.29 -13.32 -2.17
C ALA A 133 5.14 -13.65 -3.67
N LEU A 134 4.11 -13.12 -4.34
CA LEU A 134 3.92 -13.33 -5.78
C LEU A 134 4.88 -12.46 -6.60
N SER A 135 5.32 -12.97 -7.74
CA SER A 135 6.09 -12.17 -8.69
C SER A 135 5.30 -10.93 -9.15
N PRO A 136 5.95 -9.81 -9.50
CA PRO A 136 5.27 -8.62 -10.02
C PRO A 136 4.38 -8.92 -11.22
N ARG A 137 4.85 -9.78 -12.14
CA ARG A 137 4.08 -10.21 -13.30
C ARG A 137 2.78 -10.92 -12.91
N THR A 138 2.85 -11.84 -11.94
CA THR A 138 1.68 -12.57 -11.45
C THR A 138 0.71 -11.64 -10.74
N ARG A 139 1.21 -10.74 -9.88
CA ARG A 139 0.37 -9.74 -9.22
C ARG A 139 -0.39 -8.87 -10.21
N ASN A 140 0.32 -8.34 -11.21
CA ASN A 140 -0.29 -7.50 -12.24
C ASN A 140 -1.35 -8.26 -13.05
N ALA A 141 -1.13 -9.53 -13.37
CA ALA A 141 -2.13 -10.37 -14.06
C ALA A 141 -3.38 -10.58 -13.20
N GLN A 142 -3.23 -10.84 -11.89
CA GLN A 142 -4.36 -10.98 -10.97
C GLN A 142 -5.15 -9.68 -10.83
N VAL A 143 -4.45 -8.56 -10.71
CA VAL A 143 -5.08 -7.23 -10.67
C VAL A 143 -5.83 -6.95 -11.97
N ALA A 144 -5.23 -7.22 -13.13
CA ALA A 144 -5.87 -7.03 -14.43
C ALA A 144 -7.14 -7.86 -14.57
N MET A 145 -7.13 -9.11 -14.15
CA MET A 145 -8.31 -10.01 -14.15
C MET A 145 -9.46 -9.43 -13.30
N PHE A 146 -9.16 -8.89 -12.12
CA PHE A 146 -10.16 -8.24 -11.27
C PHE A 146 -10.65 -6.93 -11.88
N GLN A 147 -9.76 -6.10 -12.41
CA GLN A 147 -10.14 -4.83 -13.05
C GLN A 147 -10.99 -5.03 -14.32
N ALA A 148 -10.69 -6.07 -15.10
CA ALA A 148 -11.47 -6.44 -16.28
C ALA A 148 -12.86 -7.02 -15.93
N GLY A 149 -13.13 -7.30 -14.64
CA GLY A 149 -14.40 -7.88 -14.19
C GLY A 149 -14.55 -9.37 -14.49
N GLU A 150 -13.45 -10.06 -14.80
CA GLU A 150 -13.46 -11.52 -14.98
C GLU A 150 -13.77 -12.24 -13.67
N VAL A 151 -13.42 -11.62 -12.54
CA VAL A 151 -13.81 -12.00 -11.18
C VAL A 151 -14.31 -10.78 -10.41
N ASP A 152 -15.30 -10.99 -9.54
CA ASP A 152 -15.94 -9.95 -8.73
C ASP A 152 -15.18 -9.62 -7.43
N TYR A 153 -14.23 -10.47 -7.05
CA TYR A 153 -13.53 -10.42 -5.77
C TYR A 153 -12.03 -10.48 -5.96
N LEU A 154 -11.32 -9.75 -5.09
CA LEU A 154 -9.89 -9.84 -4.94
C LEU A 154 -9.58 -10.18 -3.49
N VAL A 155 -8.72 -11.15 -3.24
CA VAL A 155 -8.24 -11.51 -1.89
C VAL A 155 -6.76 -11.21 -1.81
N ALA A 156 -6.35 -10.47 -0.80
CA ALA A 156 -4.97 -10.01 -0.70
C ALA A 156 -4.49 -9.96 0.75
N THR A 157 -3.17 -9.91 0.92
CA THR A 157 -2.58 -9.46 2.18
C THR A 157 -2.66 -7.92 2.28
N ASP A 158 -2.36 -7.37 3.45
CA ASP A 158 -2.26 -5.91 3.69
C ASP A 158 -1.26 -5.20 2.75
N ALA A 159 -0.33 -5.95 2.14
CA ALA A 159 0.54 -5.44 1.07
C ALA A 159 -0.22 -4.86 -0.15
N VAL A 160 -1.51 -5.15 -0.30
CA VAL A 160 -2.35 -4.58 -1.36
C VAL A 160 -2.56 -3.08 -1.22
N GLY A 161 -2.52 -2.57 0.00
CA GLY A 161 -2.65 -1.13 0.29
C GLY A 161 -1.46 -0.29 -0.19
N MET A 162 -0.36 -0.92 -0.57
CA MET A 162 0.85 -0.23 -1.00
C MET A 162 1.16 -0.49 -2.48
N GLY A 163 1.17 0.57 -3.28
CA GLY A 163 1.66 0.54 -4.67
C GLY A 163 0.76 -0.15 -5.69
N LEU A 164 -0.48 -0.48 -5.35
CA LEU A 164 -1.48 -0.99 -6.29
C LEU A 164 -2.62 0.01 -6.44
N ASN A 165 -2.82 0.49 -7.65
CA ASN A 165 -4.00 1.29 -7.97
C ASN A 165 -5.18 0.35 -8.27
N LEU A 166 -6.04 0.15 -7.28
CA LEU A 166 -7.21 -0.71 -7.37
C LEU A 166 -8.49 0.10 -7.39
N ASP A 167 -9.32 -0.14 -8.40
CA ASP A 167 -10.67 0.38 -8.44
C ASP A 167 -11.61 -0.62 -7.73
N VAL A 168 -11.90 -0.35 -6.45
CA VAL A 168 -12.74 -1.18 -5.58
C VAL A 168 -13.84 -0.34 -4.95
N ASP A 169 -15.03 -0.93 -4.83
CA ASP A 169 -16.16 -0.28 -4.17
C ASP A 169 -16.22 -0.61 -2.67
N HIS A 170 -15.69 -1.77 -2.30
CA HIS A 170 -15.75 -2.28 -0.92
C HIS A 170 -14.42 -2.89 -0.51
N VAL A 171 -13.99 -2.57 0.70
CA VAL A 171 -12.88 -3.26 1.37
C VAL A 171 -13.44 -4.02 2.57
N ALA A 172 -13.17 -5.31 2.65
CA ALA A 172 -13.54 -6.15 3.78
C ALA A 172 -12.27 -6.73 4.42
N PHE A 173 -12.21 -6.71 5.73
CA PHE A 173 -11.14 -7.37 6.49
C PHE A 173 -11.63 -8.76 6.93
N ALA A 174 -10.86 -9.79 6.65
CA ALA A 174 -11.17 -11.16 7.09
C ALA A 174 -11.08 -11.29 8.62
N SER A 175 -10.20 -10.50 9.24
CA SER A 175 -10.01 -10.40 10.68
C SER A 175 -9.70 -8.95 11.08
N ASP A 176 -10.03 -8.57 12.32
CA ASP A 176 -9.57 -7.33 12.96
C ASP A 176 -8.24 -7.52 13.70
N ARG A 177 -7.60 -8.68 13.56
CA ARG A 177 -6.35 -9.05 14.22
C ARG A 177 -5.32 -9.55 13.21
N LYS A 178 -4.05 -9.23 13.48
CA LYS A 178 -2.90 -9.76 12.73
C LYS A 178 -1.78 -10.17 13.67
N PHE A 179 -0.91 -11.05 13.19
CA PHE A 179 0.36 -11.37 13.84
C PHE A 179 1.39 -10.30 13.47
N ASP A 180 2.04 -9.71 14.47
CA ASP A 180 3.01 -8.61 14.28
C ASP A 180 4.48 -9.08 14.36
N GLY A 181 4.70 -10.38 14.27
CA GLY A 181 6.02 -10.99 14.46
C GLY A 181 6.23 -11.55 15.86
N TYR A 182 5.48 -11.10 16.86
CA TYR A 182 5.59 -11.51 18.27
C TYR A 182 4.29 -12.06 18.82
N GLN A 183 3.16 -11.40 18.52
CA GLN A 183 1.86 -11.76 19.06
C GLN A 183 0.71 -11.40 18.11
N PHE A 184 -0.46 -12.01 18.32
CA PHE A 184 -1.69 -11.58 17.68
C PHE A 184 -2.23 -10.33 18.39
N ARG A 185 -2.33 -9.23 17.68
CA ARG A 185 -2.91 -7.98 18.16
C ARG A 185 -4.02 -7.46 17.24
N ARG A 186 -4.82 -6.56 17.74
CA ARG A 186 -5.81 -5.84 16.92
C ARG A 186 -5.11 -4.90 15.95
N LEU A 187 -5.73 -4.69 14.81
CA LEU A 187 -5.34 -3.66 13.86
C LEU A 187 -5.49 -2.27 14.49
N THR A 188 -4.55 -1.42 14.18
CA THR A 188 -4.63 0.01 14.54
C THR A 188 -5.55 0.74 13.56
N PRO A 189 -6.08 1.93 13.93
CA PRO A 189 -6.84 2.76 12.99
C PRO A 189 -6.06 3.10 11.71
N ALA A 190 -4.75 3.28 11.79
CA ALA A 190 -3.90 3.54 10.63
C ALA A 190 -3.87 2.35 9.66
N GLU A 191 -3.78 1.12 10.19
CA GLU A 191 -3.79 -0.11 9.38
C GLU A 191 -5.15 -0.37 8.72
N PHE A 192 -6.24 0.09 9.31
CA PHE A 192 -7.56 0.05 8.65
C PHE A 192 -7.71 1.11 7.55
N ALA A 193 -6.99 2.22 7.67
CA ALA A 193 -7.10 3.36 6.76
C ALA A 193 -6.12 3.30 5.56
N GLN A 194 -5.12 2.46 5.65
CA GLN A 194 -4.13 2.22 4.60
C GLN A 194 -4.75 1.52 3.40
#